data_876192841b407b5c152c9430ba9f3dbe
#
_entry.id   876192841b407b5c152c9430ba9f3dbe
#
_cell.length_a   1.000
_cell.length_b   1.000
_cell.length_c   1.000
_cell.angle_alpha   90.00
_cell.angle_beta   90.00
_cell.angle_gamma   90.00
#
_symmetry.space_group_name_H-M   'P 1'
#
loop_
_entity.id
_entity.type
_entity.pdbx_description
1 polymer ?
#
loop_
_entity_poly.entity_id
_entity_poly.type
_entity_poly.pdbx_seq_one_letter_code
_entity_poly.pdbx_strand_id
1 'polypeptide(L)'
;FLEAKPGEATYEEFWINMLQDFAKHLKAKGWFDITHIAMDERPMKDMQETLKVIRKADKDFKVSLAGTYHKELLDELNDYCITIAEKFTPEEIEARRKAGKVTTYYTCCTEPRPNTFTFSEPAEAEWLAWHSAKENLDGYLRWALNSWVKNPLQDSRFTAWAAGDTYMIYPG
;
A
#
# COMPACT_ATOMS: atom_id res chain seq x y z
N PHE A 1 1.17 -14.46 -19.35
CA PHE A 1 1.77 -13.43 -18.48
C PHE A 1 2.94 -12.79 -19.21
N LEU A 2 3.17 -11.49 -18.98
CA LEU A 2 4.30 -10.76 -19.54
C LEU A 2 5.59 -11.18 -18.80
N GLU A 3 6.56 -11.72 -19.50
CA GLU A 3 7.88 -12.10 -18.94
C GLU A 3 8.92 -10.96 -19.08
N ALA A 4 8.47 -9.70 -19.05
CA ALA A 4 9.34 -8.53 -19.16
C ALA A 4 9.45 -7.82 -17.80
N LYS A 5 10.61 -7.17 -17.57
CA LYS A 5 10.91 -6.46 -16.31
C LYS A 5 10.87 -4.94 -16.50
N PRO A 6 10.66 -4.18 -15.41
CA PRO A 6 10.80 -2.73 -15.45
C PRO A 6 12.12 -2.28 -16.07
N GLY A 7 12.06 -1.31 -16.98
CA GLY A 7 13.20 -0.83 -17.76
C GLY A 7 13.43 -1.53 -19.10
N GLU A 8 12.70 -2.60 -19.41
CA GLU A 8 12.73 -3.25 -20.72
C GLU A 8 11.67 -2.63 -21.66
N ALA A 9 12.00 -2.48 -22.94
CA ALA A 9 11.10 -1.87 -23.93
C ALA A 9 9.75 -2.58 -24.02
N THR A 10 9.74 -3.93 -24.00
CA THR A 10 8.51 -4.72 -24.03
C THR A 10 7.62 -4.48 -22.80
N TYR A 11 8.23 -4.31 -21.61
CA TYR A 11 7.51 -3.94 -20.39
C TYR A 11 6.88 -2.57 -20.54
N GLU A 12 7.64 -1.59 -20.99
CA GLU A 12 7.20 -0.21 -21.18
C GLU A 12 6.04 -0.13 -22.17
N GLU A 13 6.20 -0.71 -23.36
CA GLU A 13 5.16 -0.70 -24.41
C GLU A 13 3.86 -1.33 -23.92
N PHE A 14 3.93 -2.52 -23.33
CA PHE A 14 2.76 -3.23 -22.83
C PHE A 14 1.99 -2.41 -21.77
N TRP A 15 2.71 -1.94 -20.75
CA TRP A 15 2.07 -1.25 -19.64
C TRP A 15 1.57 0.16 -20.02
N ILE A 16 2.26 0.88 -20.90
CA ILE A 16 1.79 2.17 -21.39
C ILE A 16 0.46 1.99 -22.15
N ASN A 17 0.39 1.06 -23.08
CA ASN A 17 -0.82 0.83 -23.86
C ASN A 17 -1.99 0.42 -22.95
N MET A 18 -1.77 -0.53 -22.06
CA MET A 18 -2.80 -0.99 -21.12
C MET A 18 -3.28 0.14 -20.20
N LEU A 19 -2.37 0.90 -19.60
CA LEU A 19 -2.70 1.98 -18.68
C LEU A 19 -3.38 3.16 -19.41
N GLN A 20 -3.02 3.44 -20.65
CA GLN A 20 -3.71 4.47 -21.45
C GLN A 20 -5.16 4.10 -21.73
N ASP A 21 -5.43 2.85 -22.11
CA ASP A 21 -6.79 2.38 -22.31
C ASP A 21 -7.59 2.33 -21.00
N PHE A 22 -6.93 1.94 -19.91
CA PHE A 22 -7.54 1.98 -18.58
C PHE A 22 -7.87 3.42 -18.15
N ALA A 23 -6.96 4.38 -18.37
CA ALA A 23 -7.23 5.80 -18.10
C ALA A 23 -8.45 6.32 -18.87
N LYS A 24 -8.56 6.00 -20.17
CA LYS A 24 -9.74 6.35 -20.97
C LYS A 24 -11.03 5.79 -20.37
N HIS A 25 -11.01 4.51 -19.99
CA HIS A 25 -12.15 3.86 -19.37
C HIS A 25 -12.53 4.54 -18.04
N LEU A 26 -11.57 4.78 -17.16
CA LEU A 26 -11.79 5.42 -15.86
C LEU A 26 -12.34 6.85 -16.02
N LYS A 27 -11.78 7.62 -16.94
CA LYS A 27 -12.26 9.00 -17.25
C LYS A 27 -13.68 8.98 -17.78
N ALA A 28 -14.02 8.04 -18.66
CA ALA A 28 -15.37 7.90 -19.19
C ALA A 28 -16.42 7.52 -18.13
N LYS A 29 -15.98 6.83 -17.06
CA LYS A 29 -16.82 6.46 -15.90
C LYS A 29 -16.83 7.50 -14.78
N GLY A 30 -15.99 8.53 -14.84
CA GLY A 30 -15.81 9.48 -13.74
C GLY A 30 -15.08 8.90 -12.52
N TRP A 31 -14.30 7.83 -12.72
CA TRP A 31 -13.60 7.12 -11.63
C TRP A 31 -12.11 7.40 -11.58
N PHE A 32 -11.58 8.16 -12.53
CA PHE A 32 -10.13 8.39 -12.63
C PHE A 32 -9.55 9.02 -11.35
N ASP A 33 -10.22 10.02 -10.80
CA ASP A 33 -9.74 10.78 -9.64
C ASP A 33 -9.78 9.99 -8.31
N ILE A 34 -10.54 8.90 -8.28
CA ILE A 34 -10.64 8.00 -7.10
C ILE A 34 -9.87 6.71 -7.27
N THR A 35 -9.17 6.53 -8.39
CA THR A 35 -8.38 5.32 -8.71
C THR A 35 -6.90 5.58 -8.51
N HIS A 36 -6.23 4.68 -7.82
CA HIS A 36 -4.78 4.67 -7.67
C HIS A 36 -4.18 3.44 -8.35
N ILE A 37 -3.05 3.62 -9.01
CA ILE A 37 -2.20 2.51 -9.43
C ILE A 37 -1.36 2.12 -8.24
N ALA A 38 -1.58 0.93 -7.70
CA ALA A 38 -0.82 0.43 -6.57
C ALA A 38 0.45 -0.28 -7.05
N MET A 39 1.58 0.10 -6.48
CA MET A 39 2.85 -0.58 -6.65
C MET A 39 3.12 -1.47 -5.44
N ASP A 40 3.80 -2.58 -5.66
CA ASP A 40 4.38 -3.40 -4.61
C ASP A 40 5.82 -2.95 -4.32
N GLU A 41 6.32 -3.24 -3.12
CA GLU A 41 7.69 -2.95 -2.75
C GLU A 41 8.68 -3.79 -3.57
N ARG A 42 9.56 -3.14 -4.30
CA ARG A 42 10.57 -3.72 -5.17
C ARG A 42 11.87 -2.93 -5.04
N PRO A 43 12.98 -3.40 -5.60
CA PRO A 43 14.20 -2.60 -5.67
C PRO A 43 13.90 -1.20 -6.23
N MET A 44 14.50 -0.17 -5.65
CA MET A 44 14.25 1.24 -5.99
C MET A 44 14.30 1.50 -7.50
N LYS A 45 15.26 0.90 -8.21
CA LYS A 45 15.36 1.02 -9.66
C LYS A 45 14.08 0.58 -10.38
N ASP A 46 13.52 -0.57 -9.98
CA ASP A 46 12.31 -1.11 -10.61
C ASP A 46 11.09 -0.25 -10.30
N MET A 47 10.98 0.27 -9.07
CA MET A 47 9.92 1.21 -8.69
C MET A 47 10.00 2.51 -9.51
N GLN A 48 11.20 3.06 -9.67
CA GLN A 48 11.41 4.27 -10.48
C GLN A 48 11.07 4.06 -11.96
N GLU A 49 11.46 2.93 -12.54
CA GLU A 49 11.10 2.61 -13.93
C GLU A 49 9.58 2.39 -14.07
N THR A 50 8.94 1.75 -13.11
CA THR A 50 7.47 1.59 -13.08
C THR A 50 6.77 2.95 -12.99
N LEU A 51 7.23 3.87 -12.12
CA LEU A 51 6.70 5.24 -12.05
C LEU A 51 6.82 5.98 -13.37
N LYS A 52 7.95 5.88 -14.07
CA LYS A 52 8.13 6.48 -15.40
C LYS A 52 7.08 5.97 -16.39
N VAL A 53 6.82 4.67 -16.39
CA VAL A 53 5.81 4.04 -17.25
C VAL A 53 4.42 4.56 -16.93
N ILE A 54 4.04 4.63 -15.66
CA ILE A 54 2.76 5.17 -15.22
C ILE A 54 2.61 6.63 -15.68
N ARG A 55 3.63 7.46 -15.48
CA ARG A 55 3.62 8.88 -15.89
C ARG A 55 3.60 9.08 -17.41
N LYS A 56 4.23 8.18 -18.18
CA LYS A 56 4.14 8.18 -19.65
C LYS A 56 2.74 7.79 -20.13
N ALA A 57 2.08 6.88 -19.44
CA ALA A 57 0.72 6.48 -19.80
C ALA A 57 -0.29 7.60 -19.51
N ASP A 58 -0.28 8.15 -18.32
CA ASP A 58 -1.04 9.34 -17.95
C ASP A 58 -0.37 10.01 -16.74
N LYS A 59 0.04 11.28 -16.90
CA LYS A 59 0.76 12.04 -15.86
C LYS A 59 -0.05 12.25 -14.58
N ASP A 60 -1.38 12.20 -14.68
CA ASP A 60 -2.31 12.51 -13.59
C ASP A 60 -2.76 11.25 -12.81
N PHE A 61 -2.30 10.05 -13.19
CA PHE A 61 -2.55 8.87 -12.39
C PHE A 61 -2.06 9.05 -10.96
N LYS A 62 -2.92 8.75 -10.00
CA LYS A 62 -2.51 8.63 -8.61
C LYS A 62 -1.81 7.30 -8.38
N VAL A 63 -0.77 7.33 -7.55
CA VAL A 63 0.03 6.14 -7.23
C VAL A 63 0.04 5.89 -5.74
N SER A 64 -0.11 4.63 -5.36
CA SER A 64 -0.02 4.15 -3.97
C SER A 64 1.12 3.16 -3.81
N LEU A 65 1.76 3.18 -2.65
CA LEU A 65 2.76 2.19 -2.25
C LEU A 65 2.59 1.88 -0.76
N ALA A 66 2.67 0.60 -0.41
CA ALA A 66 2.90 0.15 0.96
C ALA A 66 4.26 -0.56 1.01
N GLY A 67 5.18 -0.08 1.84
CA GLY A 67 6.54 -0.61 1.89
C GLY A 67 7.48 0.25 2.74
N THR A 68 8.78 0.06 2.52
CA THR A 68 9.84 0.79 3.22
C THR A 68 9.82 2.28 2.86
N TYR A 69 10.19 3.13 3.81
CA TYR A 69 10.32 4.56 3.57
C TYR A 69 11.49 4.87 2.62
N HIS A 70 11.18 5.65 1.58
CA HIS A 70 12.15 6.18 0.62
C HIS A 70 11.87 7.65 0.35
N LYS A 71 12.80 8.50 0.70
CA LYS A 71 12.66 9.95 0.53
C LYS A 71 12.41 10.35 -0.93
N GLU A 72 13.00 9.63 -1.85
CA GLU A 72 12.89 9.84 -3.30
C GLU A 72 11.47 9.63 -3.84
N LEU A 73 10.61 8.94 -3.10
CA LEU A 73 9.24 8.63 -3.49
C LEU A 73 8.19 9.58 -2.89
N LEU A 74 8.58 10.45 -1.97
CA LEU A 74 7.65 11.33 -1.24
C LEU A 74 6.75 12.16 -2.16
N ASP A 75 7.32 12.70 -3.24
CA ASP A 75 6.62 13.55 -4.18
C ASP A 75 5.88 12.78 -5.28
N GLU A 76 6.24 11.52 -5.49
CA GLU A 76 5.64 10.68 -6.52
C GLU A 76 4.36 9.97 -6.06
N LEU A 77 4.27 9.66 -4.77
CA LEU A 77 3.19 8.84 -4.22
C LEU A 77 2.05 9.69 -3.66
N ASN A 78 0.84 9.39 -4.08
CA ASN A 78 -0.38 10.02 -3.57
C ASN A 78 -0.84 9.39 -2.25
N ASP A 79 -0.69 8.08 -2.11
CA ASP A 79 -0.90 7.35 -0.87
C ASP A 79 0.38 6.57 -0.54
N TYR A 80 1.01 6.93 0.56
CA TYR A 80 2.24 6.30 1.00
C TYR A 80 2.08 5.70 2.39
N CYS A 81 2.16 4.38 2.44
CA CYS A 81 2.05 3.59 3.65
C CYS A 81 3.41 2.99 3.99
N ILE A 82 3.94 3.30 5.18
CA ILE A 82 5.24 2.75 5.64
C ILE A 82 5.06 1.84 6.84
N THR A 83 6.04 0.98 7.10
CA THR A 83 6.03 0.14 8.31
C THR A 83 6.05 1.00 9.58
N ILE A 84 5.41 0.55 10.63
CA ILE A 84 5.42 1.21 11.96
C ILE A 84 6.84 1.42 12.53
N ALA A 85 7.82 0.65 12.05
CA ALA A 85 9.22 0.79 12.46
C ALA A 85 9.91 2.03 11.90
N GLU A 86 9.31 2.67 10.88
CA GLU A 86 9.83 3.85 10.20
C GLU A 86 8.97 5.08 10.47
N LYS A 87 9.47 6.26 10.12
CA LYS A 87 8.77 7.52 10.38
C LYS A 87 8.94 8.52 9.25
N PHE A 88 7.86 9.22 8.95
CA PHE A 88 7.94 10.51 8.27
C PHE A 88 8.31 11.61 9.25
N THR A 89 8.98 12.64 8.79
CA THR A 89 9.13 13.85 9.61
C THR A 89 7.80 14.62 9.68
N PRO A 90 7.58 15.44 10.74
CA PRO A 90 6.39 16.27 10.81
C PRO A 90 6.22 17.20 9.60
N GLU A 91 7.32 17.72 9.06
CA GLU A 91 7.34 18.57 7.88
C GLU A 91 6.91 17.84 6.61
N GLU A 92 7.33 16.58 6.46
CA GLU A 92 6.91 15.72 5.33
C GLU A 92 5.42 15.40 5.40
N ILE A 93 4.90 15.05 6.57
CA ILE A 93 3.47 14.80 6.78
C ILE A 93 2.66 16.04 6.41
N GLU A 94 3.07 17.20 6.91
CA GLU A 94 2.37 18.45 6.65
C GLU A 94 2.43 18.86 5.17
N ALA A 95 3.59 18.71 4.51
CA ALA A 95 3.76 18.99 3.09
C ALA A 95 2.89 18.07 2.23
N ARG A 96 2.86 16.77 2.54
CA ARG A 96 2.02 15.78 1.87
C ARG A 96 0.53 16.10 2.03
N ARG A 97 0.10 16.43 3.24
CA ARG A 97 -1.29 16.80 3.53
C ARG A 97 -1.72 18.06 2.77
N LYS A 98 -0.87 19.10 2.72
CA LYS A 98 -1.11 20.31 1.92
C LYS A 98 -1.22 20.01 0.42
N ALA A 99 -0.51 19.00 -0.06
CA ALA A 99 -0.57 18.53 -1.43
C ALA A 99 -1.76 17.58 -1.70
N GLY A 100 -2.64 17.35 -0.73
CA GLY A 100 -3.78 16.43 -0.85
C GLY A 100 -3.39 14.95 -0.92
N LYS A 101 -2.21 14.60 -0.39
CA LYS A 101 -1.68 13.24 -0.35
C LYS A 101 -2.00 12.56 0.97
N VAL A 102 -2.16 11.26 0.95
CA VAL A 102 -2.45 10.41 2.10
C VAL A 102 -1.16 9.79 2.64
N THR A 103 -1.02 9.74 3.95
CA THR A 103 0.16 9.21 4.64
C THR A 103 -0.31 8.26 5.74
N THR A 104 -0.02 6.98 5.57
CA THR A 104 -0.48 5.92 6.47
C THR A 104 0.66 5.05 6.94
N TYR A 105 0.37 4.13 7.84
CA TYR A 105 1.33 3.12 8.27
C TYR A 105 0.69 1.73 8.33
N TYR A 106 1.52 0.70 8.38
CA TYR A 106 1.06 -0.68 8.52
C TYR A 106 1.85 -1.45 9.58
N THR A 107 1.26 -2.55 10.02
CA THR A 107 1.93 -3.66 10.71
C THR A 107 1.71 -4.95 9.93
N CYS A 108 2.66 -5.87 9.98
CA CYS A 108 2.57 -7.16 9.32
C CYS A 108 3.14 -8.28 10.21
N CYS A 109 3.55 -9.39 9.62
CA CYS A 109 4.10 -10.53 10.35
C CYS A 109 5.43 -10.26 11.06
N THR A 110 6.12 -9.18 10.74
CA THR A 110 7.44 -8.82 11.30
C THR A 110 7.35 -8.08 12.62
N GLU A 111 6.23 -7.41 12.91
CA GLU A 111 6.03 -6.67 14.15
C GLU A 111 5.27 -7.52 15.16
N PRO A 112 5.92 -8.02 16.22
CA PRO A 112 5.23 -8.83 17.24
C PRO A 112 4.22 -8.00 18.05
N ARG A 113 4.47 -6.69 18.22
CA ARG A 113 3.65 -5.71 18.96
C ARG A 113 3.89 -4.29 18.50
N PRO A 114 2.82 -3.48 18.35
CA PRO A 114 1.39 -3.85 18.40
C PRO A 114 0.95 -4.57 17.13
N ASN A 115 -0.01 -5.48 17.23
CA ASN A 115 -0.53 -6.19 16.06
C ASN A 115 -1.99 -6.65 16.28
N THR A 116 -2.56 -7.33 15.28
CA THR A 116 -3.93 -7.86 15.28
C THR A 116 -3.96 -9.38 15.13
N PHE A 117 -2.93 -10.07 15.61
CA PHE A 117 -2.91 -11.53 15.65
C PHE A 117 -3.98 -12.08 16.62
N THR A 118 -4.36 -13.33 16.46
CA THR A 118 -5.35 -13.97 17.37
C THR A 118 -4.86 -14.03 18.82
N PHE A 119 -3.58 -13.93 19.04
CA PHE A 119 -2.94 -13.92 20.36
C PHE A 119 -2.48 -12.52 20.82
N SER A 120 -2.71 -11.47 20.00
CA SER A 120 -2.45 -10.09 20.41
C SER A 120 -3.42 -9.67 21.53
N GLU A 121 -2.93 -8.85 22.44
CA GLU A 121 -3.79 -8.26 23.47
C GLU A 121 -4.83 -7.35 22.83
N PRO A 122 -6.10 -7.39 23.26
CA PRO A 122 -7.16 -6.56 22.65
C PRO A 122 -6.83 -5.06 22.60
N ALA A 123 -6.08 -4.55 23.60
CA ALA A 123 -5.64 -3.16 23.65
C ALA A 123 -4.68 -2.78 22.51
N GLU A 124 -4.00 -3.76 21.88
CA GLU A 124 -3.12 -3.47 20.76
C GLU A 124 -3.88 -2.97 19.53
N ALA A 125 -5.07 -3.51 19.28
CA ALA A 125 -5.93 -3.03 18.19
C ALA A 125 -6.38 -1.58 18.38
N GLU A 126 -6.73 -1.19 19.60
CA GLU A 126 -7.05 0.21 19.92
C GLU A 126 -5.81 1.11 19.79
N TRP A 127 -4.67 0.61 20.27
CA TRP A 127 -3.43 1.36 20.22
C TRP A 127 -2.99 1.69 18.78
N LEU A 128 -3.28 0.84 17.80
CA LEU A 128 -2.99 1.14 16.38
C LEU A 128 -3.70 2.43 15.92
N ALA A 129 -4.96 2.66 16.33
CA ALA A 129 -5.66 3.91 16.02
C ALA A 129 -5.05 5.13 16.75
N TRP A 130 -4.68 4.96 18.02
CA TRP A 130 -4.00 6.00 18.79
C TRP A 130 -2.63 6.37 18.23
N HIS A 131 -1.91 5.38 17.69
CA HIS A 131 -0.63 5.63 17.02
C HIS A 131 -0.80 6.53 15.79
N SER A 132 -1.81 6.29 14.94
CA SER A 132 -2.12 7.18 13.82
C SER A 132 -2.32 8.62 14.29
N ALA A 133 -3.14 8.81 15.32
CA ALA A 133 -3.43 10.13 15.86
C ALA A 133 -2.18 10.80 16.47
N LYS A 134 -1.38 10.05 17.24
CA LYS A 134 -0.15 10.53 17.86
C LYS A 134 0.89 10.99 16.85
N GLU A 135 1.13 10.19 15.83
CA GLU A 135 2.12 10.48 14.77
C GLU A 135 1.55 11.39 13.66
N ASN A 136 0.30 11.89 13.83
CA ASN A 136 -0.40 12.76 12.88
C ASN A 136 -0.54 12.13 11.48
N LEU A 137 -0.71 10.81 11.41
CA LEU A 137 -0.93 10.06 10.18
C LEU A 137 -2.41 10.02 9.81
N ASP A 138 -2.72 9.78 8.54
CA ASP A 138 -4.08 9.76 8.03
C ASP A 138 -4.80 8.42 8.28
N GLY A 139 -4.07 7.38 8.67
CA GLY A 139 -4.68 6.08 8.97
C GLY A 139 -3.70 4.92 9.09
N TYR A 140 -4.30 3.74 9.19
CA TYR A 140 -3.64 2.44 9.30
C TYR A 140 -4.07 1.54 8.15
N LEU A 141 -3.14 0.79 7.60
CA LEU A 141 -3.39 -0.20 6.56
C LEU A 141 -3.06 -1.60 7.08
N ARG A 142 -3.89 -2.57 6.72
CA ARG A 142 -3.56 -3.98 6.85
C ARG A 142 -3.55 -4.60 5.46
N TRP A 143 -2.55 -5.41 5.17
CA TRP A 143 -2.35 -5.98 3.83
C TRP A 143 -3.46 -6.95 3.40
N ALA A 144 -4.17 -7.55 4.35
CA ALA A 144 -5.28 -8.43 4.08
C ALA A 144 -6.41 -8.21 5.09
N LEU A 145 -7.64 -8.04 4.58
CA LEU A 145 -8.84 -7.86 5.38
C LEU A 145 -9.53 -9.20 5.69
N ASN A 146 -9.61 -10.08 4.70
CA ASN A 146 -10.40 -11.30 4.74
C ASN A 146 -9.79 -12.45 3.91
N SER A 147 -8.47 -12.53 3.85
CA SER A 147 -7.76 -13.66 3.21
C SER A 147 -7.85 -14.90 4.09
N TRP A 148 -9.05 -15.46 4.17
CA TRP A 148 -9.33 -16.59 5.04
C TRP A 148 -8.60 -17.85 4.61
N VAL A 149 -8.11 -18.56 5.60
CA VAL A 149 -7.63 -19.95 5.47
C VAL A 149 -8.82 -20.89 5.27
N LYS A 150 -8.54 -22.17 5.01
CA LYS A 150 -9.59 -23.16 4.70
C LYS A 150 -10.68 -23.27 5.79
N ASN A 151 -10.29 -23.24 7.07
CA ASN A 151 -11.18 -23.34 8.23
C ASN A 151 -10.84 -22.26 9.27
N PRO A 152 -11.11 -20.96 9.01
CA PRO A 152 -10.60 -19.85 9.82
C PRO A 152 -11.11 -19.83 11.26
N LEU A 153 -12.28 -20.43 11.53
CA LEU A 153 -12.85 -20.56 12.88
C LEU A 153 -12.23 -21.72 13.70
N GLN A 154 -11.49 -22.62 13.07
CA GLN A 154 -10.82 -23.74 13.73
C GLN A 154 -9.31 -23.56 13.76
N ASP A 155 -8.73 -23.05 12.70
CA ASP A 155 -7.29 -22.78 12.60
C ASP A 155 -7.06 -21.49 11.82
N SER A 156 -6.57 -20.47 12.51
CA SER A 156 -6.32 -19.15 11.96
C SER A 156 -4.89 -18.97 11.40
N ARG A 157 -4.10 -20.03 11.36
CA ARG A 157 -2.73 -20.00 10.85
C ARG A 157 -2.71 -20.10 9.32
N PHE A 158 -1.89 -19.29 8.69
CA PHE A 158 -1.66 -19.35 7.26
C PHE A 158 -0.21 -19.74 7.00
N THR A 159 0.04 -21.00 6.68
CA THR A 159 1.38 -21.54 6.44
C THR A 159 2.36 -21.22 7.59
N ALA A 160 3.45 -20.47 7.32
CA ALA A 160 4.45 -20.05 8.30
C ALA A 160 4.13 -18.74 9.02
N TRP A 161 2.98 -18.10 8.73
CA TRP A 161 2.63 -16.80 9.26
C TRP A 161 1.87 -16.91 10.58
N ALA A 162 1.92 -15.84 11.36
CA ALA A 162 1.25 -15.79 12.65
C ALA A 162 -0.27 -15.95 12.50
N ALA A 163 -0.88 -16.60 13.47
CA ALA A 163 -2.33 -16.82 13.47
C ALA A 163 -3.09 -15.49 13.46
N GLY A 164 -4.00 -15.32 12.48
CA GLY A 164 -4.76 -14.10 12.29
C GLY A 164 -4.04 -13.00 11.50
N ASP A 165 -2.83 -13.25 10.99
CA ASP A 165 -2.10 -12.25 10.18
C ASP A 165 -2.80 -11.91 8.87
N THR A 166 -3.49 -12.87 8.27
CA THR A 166 -4.07 -12.74 6.93
C THR A 166 -5.49 -12.20 6.90
N TYR A 167 -6.09 -11.87 8.04
CA TYR A 167 -7.44 -11.30 8.10
C TYR A 167 -7.73 -10.56 9.41
N MET A 168 -8.58 -9.53 9.31
CA MET A 168 -9.06 -8.74 10.44
C MET A 168 -10.51 -9.07 10.81
N ILE A 169 -11.26 -9.68 9.89
CA ILE A 169 -12.65 -10.09 10.08
C ILE A 169 -12.79 -11.59 9.85
N TYR A 170 -13.61 -12.24 10.66
CA TYR A 170 -13.93 -13.65 10.54
C TYR A 170 -15.18 -13.84 9.68
N PRO A 171 -15.32 -15.00 8.99
CA PRO A 171 -16.58 -15.32 8.31
C PRO A 171 -17.70 -15.49 9.33
N GLY A 172 -18.89 -14.99 8.97
CA GLY A 172 -20.13 -15.20 9.74
C GLY A 172 -20.80 -16.51 9.44
#